data_e2353aeb34e0cd445ac05b3ac83c0577
#
_entry.id   e2353aeb34e0cd445ac05b3ac83c0577
#
_cell.length_a   1.000
_cell.length_b   1.000
_cell.length_c   1.000
_cell.angle_alpha   90.00
_cell.angle_beta   90.00
_cell.angle_gamma   90.00
#
_symmetry.space_group_name_H-M   'P 1'
#
loop_
_entity.id
_entity.type
_entity.pdbx_description
1 polymer ?
#
loop_
_entity_poly.entity_id
_entity_poly.type
_entity_poly.pdbx_seq_one_letter_code
_entity_poly.pdbx_strand_id
1 'polypeptide(L)'
;MPWLSVLVPIYNVQAYLRECLTSVVEQLDDDSGVQILVLDDCSTDGSWPLMQELSQRWPGRLQLLRHERNGGLSAARNTLIEAARGDYLWFLDSDDKLLPGAIAGLRTIVHAHAPDVVLCDFSVWRERPRLKHRLRGERHRRSFNGPARRLVRGGCLLVAGMLSAGELHAWSKISRRALWGDDLRFPVGQHFEDMTTMPLMALRAESFYYEPVPWVAYRRRPGSILASMSLSKALDQSAALLPFAQALKTSPCGADPRTRFSLARQAARNLVGAMRSVCQPGAVDAPSEVAETLRRNFLETSPLTPRALARAYFWRGWWGRRHRFLRWFNARPLP
;
A
#
# COMPACT_ATOMS: atom_id res chain seq x y z
N MET A 1 24.39 13.88 2.74
CA MET A 1 22.98 13.76 2.29
C MET A 1 22.30 12.72 3.19
N PRO A 2 21.00 12.83 3.44
CA PRO A 2 20.29 11.82 4.22
C PRO A 2 20.25 10.48 3.47
N TRP A 3 20.36 9.38 4.22
CA TRP A 3 20.21 8.04 3.63
C TRP A 3 18.72 7.61 3.53
N LEU A 4 17.84 8.20 4.37
CA LEU A 4 16.42 7.89 4.43
C LEU A 4 15.61 9.19 4.47
N SER A 5 14.49 9.24 3.71
CA SER A 5 13.41 10.21 3.89
C SER A 5 12.17 9.47 4.36
N VAL A 6 11.65 9.84 5.54
CA VAL A 6 10.34 9.41 6.04
C VAL A 6 9.31 10.45 5.59
N LEU A 7 8.29 9.99 4.86
CA LEU A 7 7.30 10.81 4.15
C LEU A 7 5.93 10.65 4.79
N VAL A 8 5.44 11.71 5.45
CA VAL A 8 4.20 11.68 6.24
C VAL A 8 3.18 12.66 5.66
N PRO A 9 2.21 12.19 4.86
CA PRO A 9 1.09 13.00 4.40
C PRO A 9 0.07 13.18 5.53
N ILE A 10 -0.45 14.40 5.71
CA ILE A 10 -1.32 14.77 6.82
C ILE A 10 -2.58 15.43 6.27
N TYR A 11 -3.75 14.94 6.69
CA TYR A 11 -5.04 15.57 6.46
C TYR A 11 -6.04 15.17 7.54
N ASN A 12 -6.44 16.14 8.38
CA ASN A 12 -7.47 15.97 9.43
C ASN A 12 -7.20 14.77 10.37
N VAL A 13 -6.01 14.73 10.98
CA VAL A 13 -5.53 13.64 11.84
C VAL A 13 -4.97 14.13 13.18
N GLN A 14 -5.39 15.28 13.67
CA GLN A 14 -4.91 15.90 14.91
C GLN A 14 -4.81 14.92 16.08
N ALA A 15 -5.81 14.03 16.23
CA ALA A 15 -5.89 13.07 17.34
C ALA A 15 -4.75 12.02 17.33
N TYR A 16 -4.11 11.77 16.19
CA TYR A 16 -3.14 10.68 16.01
C TYR A 16 -1.73 11.17 15.71
N LEU A 17 -1.62 12.38 15.18
CA LEU A 17 -0.41 12.93 14.62
C LEU A 17 0.77 12.98 15.60
N ARG A 18 0.52 13.36 16.88
CA ARG A 18 1.56 13.41 17.90
C ARG A 18 2.20 12.04 18.09
N GLU A 19 1.41 10.99 18.22
CA GLU A 19 1.90 9.63 18.41
C GLU A 19 2.65 9.10 17.18
N CYS A 20 2.16 9.41 15.98
CA CYS A 20 2.82 9.09 14.73
C CYS A 20 4.23 9.70 14.68
N LEU A 21 4.35 11.02 14.79
CA LEU A 21 5.63 11.72 14.66
C LEU A 21 6.60 11.38 15.81
N THR A 22 6.10 11.26 17.05
CA THR A 22 6.92 10.81 18.19
C THR A 22 7.56 9.46 17.91
N SER A 23 6.80 8.50 17.34
CA SER A 23 7.29 7.16 17.05
C SER A 23 8.44 7.12 16.03
N VAL A 24 8.58 8.16 15.21
CA VAL A 24 9.70 8.32 14.28
C VAL A 24 10.86 9.02 14.97
N VAL A 25 10.61 10.19 15.59
CA VAL A 25 11.65 11.05 16.17
C VAL A 25 12.40 10.36 17.31
N GLU A 26 11.72 9.61 18.17
CA GLU A 26 12.33 8.87 19.28
C GLU A 26 13.27 7.72 18.86
N GLN A 27 13.27 7.34 17.57
CA GLN A 27 14.21 6.35 17.03
C GLN A 27 15.46 6.99 16.39
N LEU A 28 15.58 8.32 16.44
CA LEU A 28 16.66 9.04 15.77
C LEU A 28 17.70 9.57 16.76
N ASP A 29 18.96 9.31 16.46
CA ASP A 29 20.10 9.98 17.05
C ASP A 29 20.34 11.34 16.39
N ASP A 30 21.25 12.16 16.95
CA ASP A 30 21.59 13.47 16.40
C ASP A 30 22.15 13.41 14.99
N ASP A 31 22.99 12.41 14.70
CA ASP A 31 23.58 12.16 13.39
C ASP A 31 22.88 11.05 12.61
N SER A 32 21.57 10.89 12.78
CA SER A 32 20.81 9.78 12.18
C SER A 32 20.88 9.74 10.64
N GLY A 33 21.12 10.87 9.99
CA GLY A 33 21.05 10.99 8.53
C GLY A 33 19.65 10.72 7.96
N VAL A 34 18.60 10.93 8.77
CA VAL A 34 17.19 10.73 8.41
C VAL A 34 16.50 12.07 8.24
N GLN A 35 15.89 12.29 7.09
CA GLN A 35 15.01 13.41 6.80
C GLN A 35 13.58 13.02 7.15
N ILE A 36 12.84 13.84 7.89
CA ILE A 36 11.41 13.68 8.12
C ILE A 36 10.67 14.79 7.41
N LEU A 37 9.93 14.45 6.35
CA LEU A 37 9.08 15.36 5.61
C LEU A 37 7.63 15.16 6.04
N VAL A 38 6.99 16.20 6.53
CA VAL A 38 5.58 16.20 6.94
C VAL A 38 4.83 17.23 6.11
N LEU A 39 3.77 16.81 5.43
CA LEU A 39 3.00 17.67 4.53
C LEU A 39 1.54 17.75 4.98
N ASP A 40 1.09 18.95 5.34
CA ASP A 40 -0.32 19.25 5.58
C ASP A 40 -1.05 19.52 4.26
N ASP A 41 -1.99 18.64 3.92
CA ASP A 41 -2.81 18.77 2.71
C ASP A 41 -4.03 19.68 2.95
N CYS A 42 -3.80 20.88 3.52
CA CYS A 42 -4.79 21.87 3.84
C CYS A 42 -5.84 21.36 4.85
N SER A 43 -5.38 20.84 6.00
CA SER A 43 -6.25 20.38 7.09
C SER A 43 -7.14 21.51 7.63
N THR A 44 -8.36 21.12 8.01
CA THR A 44 -9.38 22.01 8.61
C THR A 44 -9.52 21.81 10.12
N ASP A 45 -8.85 20.80 10.69
CA ASP A 45 -8.75 20.57 12.13
C ASP A 45 -7.47 21.20 12.72
N GLY A 46 -7.11 20.85 13.94
CA GLY A 46 -5.89 21.33 14.59
C GLY A 46 -4.60 20.64 14.14
N SER A 47 -4.57 19.91 13.01
CA SER A 47 -3.35 19.20 12.54
C SER A 47 -2.21 20.16 12.23
N TRP A 48 -2.46 21.26 11.50
CA TRP A 48 -1.41 22.24 11.16
C TRP A 48 -0.80 22.94 12.40
N PRO A 49 -1.58 23.53 13.32
CA PRO A 49 -1.03 24.07 14.56
C PRO A 49 -0.22 23.04 15.36
N LEU A 50 -0.69 21.80 15.42
CA LEU A 50 0.03 20.73 16.10
C LEU A 50 1.37 20.39 15.41
N MET A 51 1.44 20.41 14.08
CA MET A 51 2.71 20.25 13.35
C MET A 51 3.71 21.34 13.71
N GLN A 52 3.25 22.59 13.79
CA GLN A 52 4.09 23.73 14.17
C GLN A 52 4.60 23.59 15.63
N GLU A 53 3.73 23.22 16.56
CA GLU A 53 4.13 22.92 17.96
C GLU A 53 5.18 21.83 18.02
N LEU A 54 4.98 20.73 17.33
CA LEU A 54 5.91 19.59 17.32
C LEU A 54 7.24 19.94 16.64
N SER A 55 7.23 20.78 15.62
CA SER A 55 8.47 21.27 14.99
C SER A 55 9.29 22.17 15.94
N GLN A 56 8.62 22.96 16.77
CA GLN A 56 9.29 23.75 17.82
C GLN A 56 9.85 22.86 18.94
N ARG A 57 9.15 21.78 19.29
CA ARG A 57 9.58 20.80 20.29
C ARG A 57 10.81 19.99 19.82
N TRP A 58 10.95 19.76 18.52
CA TRP A 58 12.05 19.00 17.90
C TRP A 58 12.75 19.83 16.83
N PRO A 59 13.54 20.87 17.23
CA PRO A 59 14.18 21.79 16.30
C PRO A 59 15.02 21.05 15.24
N GLY A 60 14.81 21.40 13.98
CA GLY A 60 15.57 20.83 12.87
C GLY A 60 15.22 19.37 12.49
N ARG A 61 14.33 18.70 13.25
CA ARG A 61 13.97 17.30 12.96
C ARG A 61 12.88 17.15 11.91
N LEU A 62 11.90 18.07 11.90
CA LEU A 62 10.75 18.03 10.99
C LEU A 62 10.89 19.12 9.92
N GLN A 63 10.72 18.75 8.66
CA GLN A 63 10.56 19.67 7.55
C GLN A 63 9.09 19.78 7.20
N LEU A 64 8.48 20.93 7.48
CA LEU A 64 7.06 21.17 7.28
C LEU A 64 6.79 21.66 5.85
N LEU A 65 5.84 21.05 5.20
CA LEU A 65 5.27 21.45 3.92
C LEU A 65 3.77 21.66 4.09
N ARG A 66 3.17 22.50 3.26
CA ARG A 66 1.72 22.71 3.25
C ARG A 66 1.20 22.99 1.85
N HIS A 67 0.09 22.37 1.50
CA HIS A 67 -0.67 22.73 0.29
C HIS A 67 -1.61 23.90 0.56
N GLU A 68 -1.82 24.75 -0.43
CA GLU A 68 -2.78 25.87 -0.36
C GLU A 68 -4.24 25.38 -0.41
N ARG A 69 -4.48 24.21 -1.01
CA ARG A 69 -5.78 23.54 -1.11
C ARG A 69 -5.60 22.03 -0.97
N ASN A 70 -6.64 21.35 -0.51
CA ASN A 70 -6.62 19.89 -0.44
C ASN A 70 -6.48 19.28 -1.84
N GLY A 71 -5.41 18.53 -2.05
CA GLY A 71 -5.10 17.81 -3.28
C GLY A 71 -5.32 16.29 -3.18
N GLY A 72 -5.60 15.79 -1.96
CA GLY A 72 -5.74 14.38 -1.66
C GLY A 72 -4.43 13.64 -1.44
N LEU A 73 -4.54 12.41 -0.92
CA LEU A 73 -3.40 11.60 -0.48
C LEU A 73 -2.31 11.41 -1.56
N SER A 74 -2.73 11.15 -2.80
CA SER A 74 -1.80 11.00 -3.94
C SER A 74 -1.00 12.27 -4.21
N ALA A 75 -1.65 13.44 -4.23
CA ALA A 75 -0.97 14.72 -4.43
C ALA A 75 0.02 15.00 -3.30
N ALA A 76 -0.38 14.75 -2.05
CA ALA A 76 0.48 14.92 -0.88
C ALA A 76 1.71 14.02 -0.95
N ARG A 77 1.55 12.73 -1.29
CA ARG A 77 2.68 11.81 -1.47
C ARG A 77 3.59 12.22 -2.63
N ASN A 78 3.04 12.71 -3.74
CA ASN A 78 3.84 13.16 -4.88
C ASN A 78 4.70 14.38 -4.52
N THR A 79 4.14 15.38 -3.84
CA THR A 79 4.91 16.53 -3.33
C THR A 79 6.00 16.08 -2.35
N LEU A 80 5.72 15.10 -1.48
CA LEU A 80 6.71 14.54 -0.57
C LEU A 80 7.84 13.81 -1.31
N ILE A 81 7.55 13.07 -2.39
CA ILE A 81 8.58 12.44 -3.25
C ILE A 81 9.50 13.49 -3.84
N GLU A 82 8.95 14.58 -4.36
CA GLU A 82 9.71 15.69 -4.99
C GLU A 82 10.63 16.40 -3.99
N ALA A 83 10.17 16.59 -2.75
CA ALA A 83 10.94 17.21 -1.69
C ALA A 83 11.98 16.27 -1.04
N ALA A 84 11.87 14.98 -1.26
CA ALA A 84 12.72 13.98 -0.62
C ALA A 84 14.15 14.00 -1.18
N ARG A 85 15.14 13.97 -0.25
CA ARG A 85 16.56 13.97 -0.57
C ARG A 85 17.28 12.68 -0.17
N GLY A 86 16.63 11.83 0.62
CA GLY A 86 17.19 10.56 1.06
C GLY A 86 17.34 9.56 -0.08
N ASP A 87 18.33 8.67 0.04
CA ASP A 87 18.54 7.59 -0.92
C ASP A 87 17.36 6.59 -0.92
N TYR A 88 16.72 6.44 0.24
CA TYR A 88 15.53 5.61 0.42
C TYR A 88 14.33 6.45 0.85
N LEU A 89 13.14 6.04 0.40
CA LEU A 89 11.85 6.64 0.76
C LEU A 89 11.05 5.65 1.59
N TRP A 90 10.52 6.11 2.73
CA TRP A 90 9.58 5.38 3.57
C TRP A 90 8.32 6.20 3.79
N PHE A 91 7.21 5.80 3.19
CA PHE A 91 5.90 6.40 3.46
C PHE A 91 5.38 5.92 4.81
N LEU A 92 4.79 6.83 5.57
CA LEU A 92 4.11 6.52 6.83
C LEU A 92 2.79 7.29 6.89
N ASP A 93 1.69 6.58 6.99
CA ASP A 93 0.37 7.22 7.14
C ASP A 93 0.29 7.87 8.53
N SER A 94 -0.23 9.10 8.59
CA SER A 94 -0.17 9.97 9.78
C SER A 94 -1.06 9.53 10.95
N ASP A 95 -1.88 8.50 10.77
CA ASP A 95 -2.65 7.83 11.83
C ASP A 95 -2.03 6.51 12.30
N ASP A 96 -0.92 6.08 11.69
CA ASP A 96 -0.12 4.91 12.05
C ASP A 96 1.11 5.29 12.90
N LYS A 97 1.92 4.32 13.28
CA LYS A 97 3.20 4.55 13.94
C LYS A 97 4.26 3.52 13.57
N LEU A 98 5.52 3.93 13.62
CA LEU A 98 6.64 3.00 13.57
C LEU A 98 6.81 2.28 14.91
N LEU A 99 7.12 0.99 14.85
CA LEU A 99 7.44 0.20 16.03
C LEU A 99 8.93 0.38 16.40
N PRO A 100 9.29 0.25 17.68
CA PRO A 100 10.68 0.40 18.14
C PRO A 100 11.65 -0.48 17.35
N GLY A 101 12.81 0.08 16.99
CA GLY A 101 13.86 -0.62 16.25
C GLY A 101 13.64 -0.69 14.73
N ALA A 102 12.55 -0.13 14.19
CA ALA A 102 12.25 -0.16 12.77
C ALA A 102 13.32 0.57 11.93
N ILE A 103 13.72 1.79 12.34
CA ILE A 103 14.74 2.59 11.63
C ILE A 103 16.12 1.94 11.77
N ALA A 104 16.48 1.44 12.94
CA ALA A 104 17.76 0.76 13.16
C ALA A 104 17.86 -0.54 12.35
N GLY A 105 16.77 -1.35 12.32
CA GLY A 105 16.69 -2.55 11.50
C GLY A 105 16.83 -2.26 10.00
N LEU A 106 16.16 -1.22 9.52
CA LEU A 106 16.29 -0.77 8.14
C LEU A 106 17.71 -0.32 7.82
N ARG A 107 18.33 0.51 8.71
CA ARG A 107 19.72 0.97 8.54
C ARG A 107 20.69 -0.20 8.40
N THR A 108 20.58 -1.21 9.26
CA THR A 108 21.41 -2.42 9.20
C THR A 108 21.31 -3.12 7.85
N ILE A 109 20.08 -3.31 7.33
CA ILE A 109 19.85 -3.98 6.04
C ILE A 109 20.42 -3.14 4.88
N VAL A 110 20.15 -1.84 4.88
CA VAL A 110 20.59 -0.96 3.82
C VAL A 110 22.13 -0.88 3.77
N HIS A 111 22.78 -0.75 4.91
CA HIS A 111 24.25 -0.71 4.96
C HIS A 111 24.90 -2.03 4.53
N ALA A 112 24.32 -3.18 4.91
CA ALA A 112 24.91 -4.47 4.59
C ALA A 112 24.63 -4.92 3.14
N HIS A 113 23.47 -4.58 2.57
CA HIS A 113 22.98 -5.20 1.34
C HIS A 113 22.58 -4.23 0.25
N ALA A 114 22.31 -2.97 0.58
CA ALA A 114 21.88 -1.93 -0.33
C ALA A 114 20.78 -2.36 -1.36
N PRO A 115 19.69 -3.05 -0.92
CA PRO A 115 18.65 -3.52 -1.83
C PRO A 115 17.88 -2.35 -2.44
N ASP A 116 17.22 -2.58 -3.58
CA ASP A 116 16.34 -1.56 -4.17
C ASP A 116 15.05 -1.39 -3.36
N VAL A 117 14.54 -2.48 -2.78
CA VAL A 117 13.32 -2.47 -1.95
C VAL A 117 13.56 -3.29 -0.69
N VAL A 118 13.20 -2.73 0.46
CA VAL A 118 13.07 -3.44 1.73
C VAL A 118 11.57 -3.56 2.04
N LEU A 119 11.13 -4.78 2.34
CA LEU A 119 9.75 -5.04 2.78
C LEU A 119 9.75 -5.40 4.26
N CYS A 120 8.77 -4.90 4.99
CA CYS A 120 8.54 -5.25 6.39
C CYS A 120 7.10 -5.71 6.62
N ASP A 121 6.88 -6.43 7.70
CA ASP A 121 5.56 -6.80 8.16
C ASP A 121 4.92 -5.68 9.01
N PHE A 122 3.69 -5.91 9.46
CA PHE A 122 2.97 -4.95 10.27
C PHE A 122 2.09 -5.63 11.33
N SER A 123 1.70 -4.86 12.34
CA SER A 123 0.65 -5.24 13.29
C SER A 123 -0.60 -4.39 13.06
N VAL A 124 -1.76 -4.96 13.31
CA VAL A 124 -3.00 -4.17 13.34
C VAL A 124 -3.21 -3.65 14.75
N TRP A 125 -3.23 -2.34 14.89
CA TRP A 125 -3.41 -1.68 16.17
C TRP A 125 -4.86 -1.22 16.36
N ARG A 126 -5.41 -1.56 17.54
CA ARG A 126 -6.78 -1.20 17.95
C ARG A 126 -6.75 -0.67 19.37
N GLU A 127 -7.53 0.36 19.64
CA GLU A 127 -7.70 0.89 20.99
C GLU A 127 -8.26 -0.17 21.97
N ARG A 128 -9.17 -1.01 21.48
CA ARG A 128 -9.79 -2.09 22.26
C ARG A 128 -9.63 -3.44 21.56
N PRO A 129 -8.48 -4.10 21.70
CA PRO A 129 -8.24 -5.39 21.09
C PRO A 129 -9.08 -6.48 21.81
N ARG A 130 -9.71 -7.36 21.04
CA ARG A 130 -10.48 -8.51 21.52
C ARG A 130 -9.73 -9.81 21.20
N LEU A 131 -10.01 -10.91 21.92
CA LEU A 131 -9.38 -12.21 21.69
C LEU A 131 -9.47 -12.67 20.23
N LYS A 132 -10.63 -12.46 19.58
CA LYS A 132 -10.82 -12.76 18.15
C LYS A 132 -9.82 -12.07 17.23
N HIS A 133 -9.32 -10.90 17.60
CA HIS A 133 -8.34 -10.16 16.80
C HIS A 133 -6.95 -10.83 16.90
N ARG A 134 -6.59 -11.35 18.09
CA ARG A 134 -5.37 -12.14 18.28
C ARG A 134 -5.43 -13.45 17.49
N LEU A 135 -6.56 -14.17 17.53
CA LEU A 135 -6.77 -15.40 16.77
C LEU A 135 -6.71 -15.17 15.23
N ARG A 136 -7.04 -13.96 14.76
CA ARG A 136 -6.92 -13.56 13.35
C ARG A 136 -5.49 -13.16 12.95
N GLY A 137 -4.52 -13.27 13.85
CA GLY A 137 -3.12 -12.92 13.58
C GLY A 137 -2.89 -11.42 13.41
N GLU A 138 -3.74 -10.55 13.99
CA GLU A 138 -3.62 -9.09 13.85
C GLU A 138 -2.35 -8.52 14.50
N ARG A 139 -1.70 -9.26 15.41
CA ARG A 139 -0.42 -8.85 16.00
C ARG A 139 0.76 -8.94 15.04
N HIS A 140 0.67 -9.78 14.03
CA HIS A 140 1.69 -9.96 13.01
C HIS A 140 1.04 -10.34 11.68
N ARG A 141 1.03 -9.40 10.75
CA ARG A 141 0.48 -9.57 9.41
C ARG A 141 1.62 -9.52 8.41
N ARG A 142 1.69 -10.55 7.58
CA ARG A 142 2.68 -10.62 6.51
C ARG A 142 2.32 -9.69 5.37
N SER A 143 3.29 -8.87 4.96
CA SER A 143 3.17 -7.99 3.79
C SER A 143 3.68 -8.62 2.49
N PHE A 144 4.40 -9.74 2.60
CA PHE A 144 5.08 -10.38 1.48
C PHE A 144 5.10 -11.92 1.62
N ASN A 145 5.04 -12.62 0.47
CA ASN A 145 5.19 -14.07 0.40
C ASN A 145 6.41 -14.42 -0.47
N GLY A 146 7.54 -14.67 0.17
CA GLY A 146 8.77 -15.01 -0.52
C GLY A 146 9.95 -15.25 0.42
N PRO A 147 11.16 -15.29 -0.13
CA PRO A 147 12.38 -15.45 0.65
C PRO A 147 12.54 -14.28 1.65
N ALA A 148 13.01 -14.60 2.85
CA ALA A 148 13.21 -13.64 3.94
C ALA A 148 14.66 -13.59 4.42
N ARG A 149 15.04 -12.48 5.05
CA ARG A 149 16.33 -12.25 5.73
C ARG A 149 17.55 -12.51 4.85
N ARG A 150 17.43 -12.19 3.58
CA ARG A 150 18.53 -12.24 2.62
C ARG A 150 18.27 -11.30 1.45
N LEU A 151 19.35 -10.84 0.84
CA LEU A 151 19.27 -10.14 -0.43
C LEU A 151 18.82 -11.11 -1.52
N VAL A 152 17.80 -10.74 -2.25
CA VAL A 152 17.29 -11.49 -3.40
C VAL A 152 17.42 -10.60 -4.64
N ARG A 153 18.00 -11.14 -5.70
CA ARG A 153 18.04 -10.51 -7.02
C ARG A 153 16.93 -11.08 -7.88
N GLY A 154 16.26 -10.22 -8.64
CA GLY A 154 15.17 -10.58 -9.56
C GLY A 154 13.82 -10.00 -9.16
N GLY A 155 13.40 -8.95 -9.89
CA GLY A 155 12.16 -8.21 -9.65
C GLY A 155 10.89 -9.05 -9.76
N CYS A 156 10.89 -10.14 -10.56
CA CYS A 156 9.71 -10.98 -10.73
C CYS A 156 9.30 -11.70 -9.44
N LEU A 157 10.26 -12.11 -8.60
CA LEU A 157 9.95 -12.68 -7.29
C LEU A 157 9.36 -11.65 -6.33
N LEU A 158 9.85 -10.40 -6.40
CA LEU A 158 9.30 -9.29 -5.64
C LEU A 158 7.83 -9.06 -6.01
N VAL A 159 7.56 -8.86 -7.29
CA VAL A 159 6.21 -8.63 -7.82
C VAL A 159 5.26 -9.78 -7.47
N ALA A 160 5.67 -11.03 -7.75
CA ALA A 160 4.85 -12.20 -7.44
C ALA A 160 4.54 -12.33 -5.94
N GLY A 161 5.53 -12.06 -5.09
CA GLY A 161 5.40 -12.13 -3.64
C GLY A 161 4.46 -11.07 -3.08
N MET A 162 4.57 -9.82 -3.55
CA MET A 162 3.68 -8.71 -3.17
C MET A 162 2.23 -9.00 -3.57
N LEU A 163 1.99 -9.35 -4.84
CA LEU A 163 0.65 -9.68 -5.35
C LEU A 163 0.07 -10.92 -4.65
N SER A 164 0.90 -11.91 -4.31
CA SER A 164 0.43 -13.11 -3.61
C SER A 164 0.08 -12.85 -2.16
N ALA A 165 0.74 -11.95 -1.47
CA ALA A 165 0.33 -11.47 -0.15
C ALA A 165 -0.95 -10.63 -0.25
N GLY A 166 -0.99 -9.73 -1.24
CA GLY A 166 -2.10 -8.83 -1.51
C GLY A 166 -2.19 -7.67 -0.53
N GLU A 167 -1.08 -7.37 0.13
CA GLU A 167 -0.89 -6.22 1.01
C GLU A 167 0.01 -5.21 0.26
N LEU A 168 -0.62 -4.36 -0.55
CA LEU A 168 0.07 -3.45 -1.49
C LEU A 168 0.30 -2.05 -0.91
N HIS A 169 0.15 -1.87 0.39
CA HIS A 169 0.35 -0.59 1.07
C HIS A 169 1.77 -0.03 0.88
N ALA A 170 1.90 1.28 0.65
CA ALA A 170 3.19 1.95 0.47
C ALA A 170 4.07 1.88 1.72
N TRP A 171 3.48 2.05 2.91
CA TRP A 171 4.21 2.11 4.18
C TRP A 171 4.94 0.81 4.58
N SER A 172 4.67 -0.33 3.96
CA SER A 172 5.39 -1.59 4.19
C SER A 172 6.49 -1.88 3.16
N LYS A 173 6.78 -0.92 2.28
CA LYS A 173 7.78 -1.05 1.22
C LYS A 173 8.67 0.19 1.20
N ILE A 174 9.86 0.05 1.74
CA ILE A 174 10.88 1.09 1.73
C ILE A 174 11.68 0.91 0.45
N SER A 175 11.76 1.93 -0.38
CA SER A 175 12.32 1.81 -1.72
C SER A 175 13.40 2.85 -1.99
N ARG A 176 14.37 2.51 -2.83
CA ARG A 176 15.32 3.50 -3.35
C ARG A 176 14.58 4.63 -4.05
N ARG A 177 14.96 5.87 -3.77
CA ARG A 177 14.40 7.06 -4.42
C ARG A 177 14.57 7.00 -5.95
N ALA A 178 15.67 6.43 -6.43
CA ALA A 178 15.92 6.28 -7.87
C ALA A 178 14.86 5.47 -8.61
N LEU A 179 14.13 4.55 -7.95
CA LEU A 179 13.05 3.78 -8.58
C LEU A 179 11.85 4.65 -8.96
N TRP A 180 11.70 5.81 -8.33
CA TRP A 180 10.59 6.73 -8.61
C TRP A 180 10.83 7.57 -9.87
N GLY A 181 12.09 7.91 -10.18
CA GLY A 181 12.41 8.74 -11.33
C GLY A 181 11.58 10.02 -11.40
N ASP A 182 11.39 10.53 -12.61
CA ASP A 182 10.55 11.72 -12.85
C ASP A 182 9.12 11.36 -13.25
N ASP A 183 8.84 10.09 -13.50
CA ASP A 183 7.60 9.61 -14.13
C ASP A 183 6.71 8.74 -13.21
N LEU A 184 7.26 8.07 -12.20
CA LEU A 184 6.44 7.25 -11.30
C LEU A 184 5.84 8.12 -10.19
N ARG A 185 4.54 8.28 -10.22
CA ARG A 185 3.77 9.06 -9.23
C ARG A 185 2.49 8.32 -8.85
N PHE A 186 1.94 8.66 -7.70
CA PHE A 186 0.61 8.21 -7.31
C PHE A 186 -0.46 8.93 -8.14
N PRO A 187 -1.48 8.22 -8.67
CA PRO A 187 -2.55 8.84 -9.47
C PRO A 187 -3.41 9.76 -8.60
N VAL A 188 -3.48 11.04 -8.98
CA VAL A 188 -4.29 12.04 -8.26
C VAL A 188 -5.78 11.82 -8.54
N GLY A 189 -6.63 11.97 -7.51
CA GLY A 189 -8.08 11.83 -7.62
C GLY A 189 -8.60 10.39 -7.69
N GLN A 190 -7.74 9.38 -7.49
CA GLN A 190 -8.12 7.97 -7.49
C GLN A 190 -7.95 7.36 -6.10
N HIS A 191 -8.84 6.42 -5.76
CA HIS A 191 -8.67 5.57 -4.59
C HIS A 191 -7.81 4.35 -4.94
N PHE A 192 -7.27 3.69 -3.91
CA PHE A 192 -6.40 2.50 -4.09
C PHE A 192 -5.12 2.80 -4.89
N GLU A 193 -4.61 4.00 -4.76
CA GLU A 193 -3.40 4.52 -5.39
C GLU A 193 -2.18 3.64 -5.12
N ASP A 194 -2.09 3.04 -3.94
CA ASP A 194 -1.05 2.06 -3.58
C ASP A 194 -1.09 0.83 -4.48
N MET A 195 -2.29 0.32 -4.79
CA MET A 195 -2.45 -0.83 -5.69
C MET A 195 -1.98 -0.50 -7.10
N THR A 196 -2.14 0.76 -7.53
CA THR A 196 -1.69 1.22 -8.84
C THR A 196 -0.18 1.39 -8.87
N THR A 197 0.39 2.06 -7.87
CA THR A 197 1.77 2.56 -7.92
C THR A 197 2.78 1.53 -7.43
N MET A 198 2.50 0.82 -6.32
CA MET A 198 3.52 -0.06 -5.71
C MET A 198 3.93 -1.25 -6.58
N PRO A 199 3.03 -1.91 -7.35
CA PRO A 199 3.45 -2.93 -8.32
C PRO A 199 4.30 -2.37 -9.47
N LEU A 200 4.04 -1.13 -9.92
CA LEU A 200 4.86 -0.47 -10.95
C LEU A 200 6.26 -0.15 -10.42
N MET A 201 6.36 0.35 -9.18
CA MET A 201 7.64 0.54 -8.49
C MET A 201 8.42 -0.77 -8.41
N ALA A 202 7.74 -1.86 -8.03
CA ALA A 202 8.37 -3.18 -7.91
C ALA A 202 8.89 -3.75 -9.23
N LEU A 203 8.29 -3.39 -10.39
CA LEU A 203 8.81 -3.78 -11.71
C LEU A 203 10.15 -3.13 -12.05
N ARG A 204 10.49 -1.99 -11.42
CA ARG A 204 11.75 -1.27 -11.63
C ARG A 204 12.88 -1.79 -10.74
N ALA A 205 12.53 -2.57 -9.71
CA ALA A 205 13.50 -3.08 -8.75
C ALA A 205 14.22 -4.33 -9.29
N GLU A 206 15.54 -4.35 -9.15
CA GLU A 206 16.38 -5.50 -9.49
C GLU A 206 16.70 -6.37 -8.27
N SER A 207 16.55 -5.81 -7.07
CA SER A 207 16.85 -6.49 -5.81
C SER A 207 15.88 -6.12 -4.69
N PHE A 208 15.71 -7.04 -3.74
CA PHE A 208 14.91 -6.76 -2.56
C PHE A 208 15.40 -7.53 -1.33
N TYR A 209 15.01 -7.05 -0.17
CA TYR A 209 15.19 -7.71 1.11
C TYR A 209 13.86 -7.73 1.86
N TYR A 210 13.43 -8.88 2.33
CA TYR A 210 12.23 -8.99 3.15
C TYR A 210 12.61 -9.30 4.59
N GLU A 211 12.28 -8.38 5.50
CA GLU A 211 12.37 -8.58 6.93
C GLU A 211 10.98 -8.89 7.51
N PRO A 212 10.70 -10.14 7.89
CA PRO A 212 9.39 -10.54 8.42
C PRO A 212 9.20 -10.10 9.88
N VAL A 213 9.47 -8.83 10.15
CA VAL A 213 9.28 -8.19 11.46
C VAL A 213 8.28 -7.05 11.30
N PRO A 214 7.29 -6.93 12.18
CA PRO A 214 6.39 -5.78 12.17
C PRO A 214 7.16 -4.51 12.52
N TRP A 215 7.24 -3.59 11.54
CA TRP A 215 7.83 -2.26 11.74
C TRP A 215 6.78 -1.16 11.79
N VAL A 216 5.56 -1.45 11.34
CA VAL A 216 4.44 -0.51 11.34
C VAL A 216 3.29 -1.07 12.18
N ALA A 217 2.73 -0.24 13.05
CA ALA A 217 1.48 -0.49 13.72
C ALA A 217 0.36 0.25 12.97
N TYR A 218 -0.37 -0.51 12.15
CA TYR A 218 -1.50 -0.01 11.35
C TYR A 218 -2.73 0.19 12.23
N ARG A 219 -3.18 1.45 12.37
CA ARG A 219 -4.33 1.79 13.20
C ARG A 219 -5.66 1.47 12.51
N ARG A 220 -6.54 0.77 13.22
CA ARG A 220 -7.94 0.61 12.84
C ARG A 220 -8.81 1.61 13.59
N ARG A 221 -9.30 2.63 12.90
CA ARG A 221 -10.18 3.67 13.46
C ARG A 221 -11.52 3.76 12.72
N PRO A 222 -12.60 4.24 13.39
CA PRO A 222 -13.81 4.69 12.71
C PRO A 222 -13.48 5.83 11.72
N GLY A 223 -14.18 5.91 10.61
CA GLY A 223 -14.00 6.99 9.64
C GLY A 223 -12.77 6.85 8.72
N SER A 224 -12.08 5.69 8.70
CA SER A 224 -11.02 5.44 7.70
C SER A 224 -11.60 5.46 6.28
N ILE A 225 -10.80 5.88 5.29
CA ILE A 225 -11.20 5.98 3.86
C ILE A 225 -11.88 4.70 3.36
N LEU A 226 -11.43 3.53 3.86
CA LEU A 226 -11.96 2.21 3.49
C LEU A 226 -13.13 1.74 4.34
N ALA A 227 -13.63 2.53 5.29
CA ALA A 227 -14.74 2.14 6.17
C ALA A 227 -16.07 2.00 5.41
N SER A 228 -16.26 2.77 4.33
CA SER A 228 -17.42 2.70 3.45
C SER A 228 -16.99 2.60 1.99
N MET A 229 -17.67 1.74 1.23
CA MET A 229 -17.48 1.64 -0.21
C MET A 229 -18.51 2.55 -0.93
N SER A 230 -18.04 3.31 -1.90
CA SER A 230 -18.86 4.07 -2.86
C SER A 230 -18.74 3.44 -4.24
N LEU A 231 -19.57 3.88 -5.18
CA LEU A 231 -19.47 3.46 -6.57
C LEU A 231 -18.11 3.83 -7.18
N SER A 232 -17.63 5.05 -6.94
CA SER A 232 -16.30 5.50 -7.36
C SER A 232 -15.21 4.58 -6.81
N LYS A 233 -15.22 4.28 -5.51
CA LYS A 233 -14.24 3.36 -4.91
C LYS A 233 -14.30 1.95 -5.51
N ALA A 234 -15.47 1.45 -5.87
CA ALA A 234 -15.59 0.13 -6.50
C ALA A 234 -14.98 0.11 -7.91
N LEU A 235 -15.21 1.16 -8.69
CA LEU A 235 -14.63 1.34 -10.01
C LEU A 235 -13.09 1.47 -9.90
N ASP A 236 -12.60 2.36 -9.04
CA ASP A 236 -11.16 2.55 -8.81
C ASP A 236 -10.48 1.26 -8.35
N GLN A 237 -11.08 0.51 -7.40
CA GLN A 237 -10.54 -0.77 -6.94
C GLN A 237 -10.40 -1.78 -8.07
N SER A 238 -11.39 -1.84 -8.96
CA SER A 238 -11.37 -2.78 -10.07
C SER A 238 -10.32 -2.42 -11.13
N ALA A 239 -10.07 -1.12 -11.34
CA ALA A 239 -9.15 -0.59 -12.33
C ALA A 239 -7.71 -0.45 -11.84
N ALA A 240 -7.47 -0.46 -10.52
CA ALA A 240 -6.19 -0.11 -9.90
C ALA A 240 -4.97 -0.87 -10.44
N LEU A 241 -5.14 -2.09 -10.93
CA LEU A 241 -4.04 -2.90 -11.48
C LEU A 241 -3.94 -2.86 -13.01
N LEU A 242 -4.78 -2.10 -13.72
CA LEU A 242 -4.72 -2.00 -15.18
C LEU A 242 -3.37 -1.44 -15.68
N PRO A 243 -2.85 -0.33 -15.12
CA PRO A 243 -1.54 0.19 -15.53
C PRO A 243 -0.41 -0.82 -15.33
N PHE A 244 -0.43 -1.54 -14.20
CA PHE A 244 0.54 -2.59 -13.94
C PHE A 244 0.40 -3.77 -14.93
N ALA A 245 -0.83 -4.24 -15.21
CA ALA A 245 -1.07 -5.30 -16.17
C ALA A 245 -0.59 -4.93 -17.58
N GLN A 246 -0.70 -3.66 -17.95
CA GLN A 246 -0.20 -3.15 -19.21
C GLN A 246 1.34 -3.15 -19.22
N ALA A 247 2.00 -2.60 -18.19
CA ALA A 247 3.45 -2.58 -18.08
C ALA A 247 4.04 -4.00 -18.02
N LEU A 248 3.32 -4.94 -17.43
CA LEU A 248 3.75 -6.33 -17.34
C LEU A 248 3.87 -7.03 -18.70
N LYS A 249 3.11 -6.60 -19.73
CA LYS A 249 3.15 -7.22 -21.07
C LYS A 249 4.52 -7.10 -21.74
N THR A 250 5.24 -6.02 -21.46
CA THR A 250 6.58 -5.76 -22.00
C THR A 250 7.71 -6.13 -21.03
N SER A 251 7.37 -6.52 -19.80
CA SER A 251 8.33 -6.93 -18.77
C SER A 251 8.65 -8.42 -18.86
N PRO A 252 9.90 -8.83 -18.59
CA PRO A 252 10.26 -10.24 -18.44
C PRO A 252 9.38 -10.99 -17.43
N CYS A 253 8.86 -10.29 -16.42
CA CYS A 253 7.96 -10.85 -15.40
C CYS A 253 6.58 -11.25 -15.95
N GLY A 254 6.22 -10.77 -17.13
CA GLY A 254 4.97 -11.16 -17.82
C GLY A 254 4.93 -12.63 -18.24
N ALA A 255 6.08 -13.25 -18.47
CA ALA A 255 6.19 -14.67 -18.77
C ALA A 255 6.22 -15.56 -17.51
N ASP A 256 6.55 -15.01 -16.33
CA ASP A 256 6.67 -15.80 -15.10
C ASP A 256 5.30 -16.33 -14.62
N PRO A 257 5.13 -17.67 -14.49
CA PRO A 257 3.84 -18.26 -14.09
C PRO A 257 3.37 -17.85 -12.69
N ARG A 258 4.31 -17.55 -11.77
CA ARG A 258 3.99 -17.11 -10.39
C ARG A 258 3.42 -15.71 -10.41
N THR A 259 4.03 -14.79 -11.15
CA THR A 259 3.56 -13.41 -11.34
C THR A 259 2.18 -13.42 -12.00
N ARG A 260 2.02 -14.16 -13.10
CA ARG A 260 0.74 -14.28 -13.82
C ARG A 260 -0.40 -14.80 -12.92
N PHE A 261 -0.14 -15.87 -12.17
CA PHE A 261 -1.15 -16.41 -11.25
C PHE A 261 -1.46 -15.45 -10.11
N SER A 262 -0.44 -14.79 -9.54
CA SER A 262 -0.62 -13.84 -8.43
C SER A 262 -1.42 -12.60 -8.87
N LEU A 263 -1.17 -12.08 -10.08
CA LEU A 263 -1.94 -10.99 -10.66
C LEU A 263 -3.39 -11.38 -10.91
N ALA A 264 -3.63 -12.52 -11.56
CA ALA A 264 -5.00 -13.00 -11.82
C ALA A 264 -5.78 -13.19 -10.50
N ARG A 265 -5.12 -13.71 -9.46
CA ARG A 265 -5.70 -13.85 -8.13
C ARG A 265 -6.01 -12.51 -7.46
N GLN A 266 -5.13 -11.53 -7.58
CA GLN A 266 -5.36 -10.19 -7.01
C GLN A 266 -6.46 -9.46 -7.78
N ALA A 267 -6.49 -9.54 -9.11
CA ALA A 267 -7.56 -9.02 -9.93
C ALA A 267 -8.93 -9.64 -9.55
N ALA A 268 -8.97 -10.95 -9.29
CA ALA A 268 -10.18 -11.62 -8.80
C ALA A 268 -10.60 -11.14 -7.40
N ARG A 269 -9.66 -10.83 -6.49
CA ARG A 269 -9.98 -10.22 -5.18
C ARG A 269 -10.60 -8.85 -5.35
N ASN A 270 -10.03 -8.02 -6.22
CA ASN A 270 -10.52 -6.68 -6.51
C ASN A 270 -11.94 -6.76 -7.11
N LEU A 271 -12.15 -7.61 -8.12
CA LEU A 271 -13.47 -7.85 -8.70
C LEU A 271 -14.49 -8.29 -7.64
N VAL A 272 -14.16 -9.28 -6.83
CA VAL A 272 -15.07 -9.79 -5.78
C VAL A 272 -15.40 -8.70 -4.76
N GLY A 273 -14.42 -7.87 -4.37
CA GLY A 273 -14.61 -6.73 -3.48
C GLY A 273 -15.58 -5.71 -4.07
N ALA A 274 -15.32 -5.27 -5.28
CA ALA A 274 -16.12 -4.29 -6.01
C ALA A 274 -17.55 -4.80 -6.32
N MET A 275 -17.67 -6.02 -6.84
CA MET A 275 -19.00 -6.62 -7.13
C MET A 275 -19.86 -6.78 -5.87
N ARG A 276 -19.26 -7.10 -4.74
CA ARG A 276 -20.00 -7.16 -3.47
C ARG A 276 -20.60 -5.81 -3.07
N SER A 277 -19.89 -4.71 -3.29
CA SER A 277 -20.37 -3.38 -2.92
C SER A 277 -21.48 -2.86 -3.83
N VAL A 278 -21.66 -3.44 -5.04
CA VAL A 278 -22.66 -3.00 -6.02
C VAL A 278 -23.79 -4.01 -6.26
N CYS A 279 -23.66 -5.26 -5.80
CA CYS A 279 -24.61 -6.34 -6.05
C CYS A 279 -25.19 -7.00 -4.79
N GLN A 280 -24.98 -6.45 -3.57
CA GLN A 280 -25.58 -6.97 -2.34
C GLN A 280 -26.81 -6.14 -1.93
N PRO A 281 -27.80 -6.73 -1.20
CA PRO A 281 -28.87 -5.96 -0.58
C PRO A 281 -28.31 -4.84 0.29
N GLY A 282 -28.81 -3.61 0.13
CA GLY A 282 -28.27 -2.40 0.77
C GLY A 282 -26.97 -1.90 0.14
N ALA A 283 -26.60 -2.41 -1.03
CA ALA A 283 -25.50 -1.92 -1.84
C ALA A 283 -25.78 -0.50 -2.37
N VAL A 284 -24.72 0.16 -2.83
CA VAL A 284 -24.83 1.41 -3.58
C VAL A 284 -25.67 1.12 -4.84
N ASP A 285 -26.68 1.95 -5.08
CA ASP A 285 -27.49 1.88 -6.31
C ASP A 285 -26.56 2.07 -7.53
N ALA A 286 -26.46 1.00 -8.33
CA ALA A 286 -25.49 0.96 -9.42
C ALA A 286 -26.15 0.46 -10.70
N PRO A 287 -26.01 1.17 -11.82
CA PRO A 287 -26.45 0.74 -13.13
C PRO A 287 -25.85 -0.64 -13.52
N SER A 288 -26.59 -1.44 -14.30
CA SER A 288 -26.11 -2.74 -14.80
C SER A 288 -24.76 -2.66 -15.53
N GLU A 289 -24.50 -1.55 -16.20
CA GLU A 289 -23.25 -1.23 -16.91
C GLU A 289 -22.02 -1.20 -16.00
N VAL A 290 -22.21 -0.90 -14.71
CA VAL A 290 -21.11 -0.92 -13.73
C VAL A 290 -20.58 -2.34 -13.56
N ALA A 291 -21.45 -3.34 -13.40
CA ALA A 291 -21.01 -4.73 -13.26
C ALA A 291 -20.27 -5.23 -14.52
N GLU A 292 -20.65 -4.76 -15.69
CA GLU A 292 -19.96 -5.05 -16.95
C GLU A 292 -18.56 -4.39 -16.98
N THR A 293 -18.46 -3.15 -16.55
CA THR A 293 -17.20 -2.44 -16.41
C THR A 293 -16.27 -3.15 -15.44
N LEU A 294 -16.75 -3.59 -14.27
CA LEU A 294 -15.95 -4.35 -13.31
C LEU A 294 -15.42 -5.67 -13.90
N ARG A 295 -16.23 -6.38 -14.69
CA ARG A 295 -15.81 -7.62 -15.37
C ARG A 295 -14.78 -7.32 -16.47
N ARG A 296 -14.98 -6.28 -17.26
CA ARG A 296 -14.02 -5.84 -18.29
C ARG A 296 -12.68 -5.51 -17.66
N ASN A 297 -12.65 -4.72 -16.58
CA ASN A 297 -11.41 -4.40 -15.87
C ASN A 297 -10.69 -5.66 -15.37
N PHE A 298 -11.44 -6.65 -14.88
CA PHE A 298 -10.85 -7.95 -14.52
C PHE A 298 -10.25 -8.66 -15.73
N LEU A 299 -10.96 -8.73 -16.85
CA LEU A 299 -10.50 -9.42 -18.07
C LEU A 299 -9.26 -8.76 -18.67
N GLU A 300 -9.16 -7.44 -18.61
CA GLU A 300 -8.02 -6.67 -19.08
C GLU A 300 -6.80 -6.79 -18.13
N THR A 301 -7.06 -6.89 -16.82
CA THR A 301 -6.01 -7.02 -15.80
C THR A 301 -5.46 -8.44 -15.69
N SER A 302 -6.34 -9.44 -15.78
CA SER A 302 -5.99 -10.84 -15.49
C SER A 302 -5.31 -11.52 -16.66
N PRO A 303 -4.06 -12.01 -16.51
CA PRO A 303 -3.40 -12.79 -17.55
C PRO A 303 -3.98 -14.21 -17.69
N LEU A 304 -4.96 -14.59 -16.88
CA LEU A 304 -5.69 -15.85 -16.94
C LEU A 304 -7.17 -15.62 -17.22
N THR A 305 -7.75 -16.41 -18.13
CA THR A 305 -9.20 -16.39 -18.34
C THR A 305 -9.94 -16.81 -17.06
N PRO A 306 -11.22 -16.44 -16.88
CA PRO A 306 -12.01 -16.86 -15.71
C PRO A 306 -12.03 -18.38 -15.51
N ARG A 307 -12.15 -19.15 -16.62
CA ARG A 307 -12.11 -20.62 -16.58
C ARG A 307 -10.75 -21.15 -16.15
N ALA A 308 -9.65 -20.59 -16.68
CA ALA A 308 -8.29 -20.99 -16.31
C ALA A 308 -8.01 -20.71 -14.84
N LEU A 309 -8.41 -19.54 -14.34
CA LEU A 309 -8.25 -19.18 -12.92
C LEU A 309 -9.09 -20.10 -12.01
N ALA A 310 -10.34 -20.37 -12.37
CA ALA A 310 -11.21 -21.27 -11.62
C ALA A 310 -10.64 -22.68 -11.56
N ARG A 311 -10.05 -23.20 -12.66
CA ARG A 311 -9.34 -24.47 -12.72
C ARG A 311 -8.09 -24.45 -11.85
N ALA A 312 -7.32 -23.37 -11.89
CA ALA A 312 -6.13 -23.20 -11.05
C ALA A 312 -6.46 -23.18 -9.56
N TYR A 313 -7.58 -22.61 -9.15
CA TYR A 313 -8.08 -22.67 -7.77
C TYR A 313 -8.48 -24.10 -7.38
N PHE A 314 -9.18 -24.82 -8.26
CA PHE A 314 -9.60 -26.21 -8.02
C PHE A 314 -8.40 -27.12 -7.73
N TRP A 315 -7.41 -27.12 -8.58
CA TRP A 315 -6.21 -27.95 -8.42
C TRP A 315 -5.34 -27.59 -7.21
N ARG A 316 -5.51 -26.38 -6.63
CA ARG A 316 -4.86 -25.96 -5.39
C ARG A 316 -5.68 -26.26 -4.14
N GLY A 317 -6.82 -26.93 -4.26
CA GLY A 317 -7.74 -27.16 -3.15
C GLY A 317 -8.43 -25.88 -2.62
N TRP A 318 -8.43 -24.78 -3.39
CA TRP A 318 -9.02 -23.50 -2.97
C TRP A 318 -10.48 -23.39 -3.39
N TRP A 319 -11.27 -24.37 -3.07
CA TRP A 319 -12.66 -24.52 -3.51
C TRP A 319 -13.54 -23.34 -3.07
N GLY A 320 -13.39 -22.87 -1.84
CA GLY A 320 -14.11 -21.70 -1.35
C GLY A 320 -13.78 -20.40 -2.11
N ARG A 321 -12.49 -20.23 -2.53
CA ARG A 321 -12.10 -19.09 -3.38
C ARG A 321 -12.67 -19.22 -4.79
N ARG A 322 -12.62 -20.43 -5.36
CA ARG A 322 -13.22 -20.74 -6.65
C ARG A 322 -14.72 -20.43 -6.65
N HIS A 323 -15.47 -20.96 -5.67
CA HIS A 323 -16.90 -20.71 -5.55
C HIS A 323 -17.22 -19.23 -5.43
N ARG A 324 -16.54 -18.52 -4.55
CA ARG A 324 -16.72 -17.06 -4.36
C ARG A 324 -16.42 -16.27 -5.63
N PHE A 325 -15.33 -16.59 -6.33
CA PHE A 325 -14.98 -15.93 -7.58
C PHE A 325 -16.05 -16.13 -8.65
N LEU A 326 -16.45 -17.37 -8.90
CA LEU A 326 -17.48 -17.68 -9.91
C LEU A 326 -18.83 -17.07 -9.57
N ARG A 327 -19.24 -17.09 -8.31
CA ARG A 327 -20.47 -16.45 -7.83
C ARG A 327 -20.49 -14.97 -8.19
N TRP A 328 -19.43 -14.23 -7.85
CA TRP A 328 -19.37 -12.78 -8.03
C TRP A 328 -19.05 -12.39 -9.48
N PHE A 329 -18.29 -13.17 -10.21
CA PHE A 329 -18.06 -12.95 -11.63
C PHE A 329 -19.36 -13.00 -12.43
N ASN A 330 -20.30 -13.89 -12.06
CA ASN A 330 -21.60 -14.06 -12.71
C ASN A 330 -22.73 -13.25 -12.03
N ALA A 331 -22.46 -12.53 -10.94
CA ALA A 331 -23.48 -11.74 -10.25
C ALA A 331 -24.00 -10.60 -11.13
N ARG A 332 -25.29 -10.30 -10.99
CA ARG A 332 -25.94 -9.14 -11.60
C ARG A 332 -26.32 -8.14 -10.51
N PRO A 333 -26.29 -6.82 -10.78
CA PRO A 333 -26.91 -5.85 -9.88
C PRO A 333 -28.36 -6.24 -9.60
N LEU A 334 -28.84 -5.93 -8.42
CA LEU A 334 -30.26 -6.06 -8.11
C LEU A 334 -31.02 -5.02 -8.95
N PRO A 335 -32.21 -5.38 -9.46
CA PRO A 335 -33.06 -4.46 -10.22
C PRO A 335 -33.47 -3.27 -9.38
#